data_d14dfcb4e1329b44b05b7d6b4644ef8f
#
_entry.id   d14dfcb4e1329b44b05b7d6b4644ef8f
#
_cell.length_a   1.000
_cell.length_b   1.000
_cell.length_c   1.000
_cell.angle_alpha   90.00
_cell.angle_beta   90.00
_cell.angle_gamma   90.00
#
_symmetry.space_group_name_H-M   'P 1'
#
loop_
_entity.id
_entity.type
_entity.pdbx_description
1 polymer ?
#
loop_
_entity_poly.entity_id
_entity_poly.type
_entity_poly.pdbx_seq_one_letter_code
_entity_poly.pdbx_strand_id
1 'polypeptide(L)'
;DKIKSFLTQYNSLINEMTSLYNADTAKGYEPLTDDEKSAMSDSEVEKWEEKIKSSLLRRDDSLESVMNLMTNAMSQPVTIDGKKYYLSSFGIKTLGFLNAPENQQNAYHIDGDEDDTATSGNEDKLMAMINSDPDTVVSFMQQLTTNLYDAIGTKMKSSTLSSIYKVYNDKEMASEYSDYTTTIKKWEQKLQDQEDAYYKKFSAMETALSKLQSQTSSLSNLFGG
;
A
#
# COMPACT_ATOMS: atom_id res chain seq x y z
N ASP A 1 -19.17 20.96 16.56
CA ASP A 1 -18.75 20.91 15.14
C ASP A 1 -17.28 20.50 14.97
N LYS A 2 -16.29 21.15 15.63
CA LYS A 2 -14.84 20.85 15.44
C LYS A 2 -14.47 19.42 15.85
N ILE A 3 -14.99 18.94 17.00
CA ILE A 3 -14.74 17.57 17.48
C ILE A 3 -15.35 16.56 16.49
N LYS A 4 -16.58 16.79 16.04
CA LYS A 4 -17.23 15.95 15.03
C LYS A 4 -16.47 15.92 13.72
N SER A 5 -16.01 17.07 13.22
CA SER A 5 -15.17 17.15 12.01
C SER A 5 -13.83 16.39 12.16
N PHE A 6 -13.17 16.53 13.31
CA PHE A 6 -11.94 15.78 13.59
C PHE A 6 -12.17 14.26 13.59
N LEU A 7 -13.21 13.79 14.28
CA LEU A 7 -13.55 12.37 14.33
C LEU A 7 -13.93 11.83 12.95
N THR A 8 -14.67 12.59 12.15
CA THR A 8 -15.01 12.21 10.77
C THR A 8 -13.77 12.00 9.92
N GLN A 9 -12.78 12.91 10.00
CA GLN A 9 -11.51 12.77 9.26
C GLN A 9 -10.67 11.60 9.78
N TYR A 10 -10.60 11.42 11.10
CA TYR A 10 -9.93 10.27 11.71
C TYR A 10 -10.57 8.95 11.25
N ASN A 11 -11.89 8.85 11.32
CA ASN A 11 -12.63 7.66 10.92
C ASN A 11 -12.44 7.34 9.44
N SER A 12 -12.52 8.35 8.58
CA SER A 12 -12.28 8.16 7.14
C SER A 12 -10.91 7.57 6.89
N LEU A 13 -9.87 8.15 7.49
CA LEU A 13 -8.50 7.69 7.32
C LEU A 13 -8.27 6.29 7.88
N ILE A 14 -8.67 6.02 9.12
CA ILE A 14 -8.43 4.72 9.75
C ILE A 14 -9.21 3.59 9.07
N ASN A 15 -10.43 3.86 8.58
CA ASN A 15 -11.24 2.90 7.85
C ASN A 15 -10.64 2.58 6.48
N GLU A 16 -10.15 3.59 5.75
CA GLU A 16 -9.44 3.40 4.49
C GLU A 16 -8.18 2.57 4.68
N MET A 17 -7.34 2.92 5.67
CA MET A 17 -6.15 2.14 6.01
C MET A 17 -6.48 0.70 6.37
N THR A 18 -7.54 0.47 7.16
CA THR A 18 -8.00 -0.86 7.54
C THR A 18 -8.49 -1.65 6.32
N SER A 19 -9.21 -1.01 5.41
CA SER A 19 -9.67 -1.63 4.16
C SER A 19 -8.51 -2.04 3.25
N LEU A 20 -7.50 -1.19 3.10
CA LEU A 20 -6.30 -1.50 2.33
C LEU A 20 -5.49 -2.64 2.96
N TYR A 21 -5.36 -2.64 4.29
CA TYR A 21 -4.68 -3.72 5.02
C TYR A 21 -5.40 -5.06 4.91
N ASN A 22 -6.74 -5.06 4.89
CA ASN A 22 -7.59 -6.23 4.76
C ASN A 22 -7.98 -6.56 3.31
N ALA A 23 -7.41 -5.85 2.33
CA ALA A 23 -7.73 -6.06 0.92
C ALA A 23 -7.62 -7.53 0.49
N ASP A 24 -8.37 -7.90 -0.52
CA ASP A 24 -8.31 -9.22 -1.13
C ASP A 24 -6.92 -9.54 -1.69
N THR A 25 -6.58 -10.81 -1.76
CA THR A 25 -5.34 -11.23 -2.43
C THR A 25 -5.45 -11.09 -3.95
N ALA A 26 -4.36 -10.67 -4.59
CA ALA A 26 -4.19 -10.73 -6.05
C ALA A 26 -3.53 -12.05 -6.50
N LYS A 27 -3.71 -13.15 -5.78
CA LYS A 27 -3.14 -14.45 -6.16
C LYS A 27 -3.54 -14.81 -7.59
N GLY A 28 -2.56 -15.08 -8.44
CA GLY A 28 -2.75 -15.40 -9.86
C GLY A 28 -2.75 -14.18 -10.79
N TYR A 29 -2.51 -12.98 -10.23
CA TYR A 29 -2.31 -11.74 -11.00
C TYR A 29 -0.86 -11.30 -10.85
N GLU A 30 0.00 -11.78 -11.75
CA GLU A 30 1.40 -11.35 -11.82
C GLU A 30 1.52 -10.11 -12.72
N PRO A 31 2.58 -9.28 -12.56
CA PRO A 31 2.84 -8.19 -13.49
C PRO A 31 2.96 -8.69 -14.93
N LEU A 32 2.19 -8.10 -15.83
CA LEU A 32 2.14 -8.49 -17.24
C LEU A 32 3.41 -8.05 -17.98
N THR A 33 3.94 -8.94 -18.81
CA THR A 33 4.97 -8.62 -19.81
C THR A 33 4.38 -7.80 -20.96
N ASP A 34 5.23 -7.17 -21.78
CA ASP A 34 4.77 -6.41 -22.94
C ASP A 34 4.02 -7.28 -23.97
N ASP A 35 4.45 -8.53 -24.16
CA ASP A 35 3.79 -9.49 -25.03
C ASP A 35 2.40 -9.87 -24.52
N GLU A 36 2.27 -10.12 -23.20
CA GLU A 36 0.97 -10.40 -22.58
C GLU A 36 0.02 -9.21 -22.66
N LYS A 37 0.52 -7.98 -22.41
CA LYS A 37 -0.28 -6.74 -22.60
C LYS A 37 -0.74 -6.58 -24.03
N SER A 38 0.12 -6.89 -25.00
CA SER A 38 -0.21 -6.78 -26.43
C SER A 38 -1.26 -7.81 -26.89
N ALA A 39 -1.39 -8.92 -26.16
CA ALA A 39 -2.38 -9.97 -26.42
C ALA A 39 -3.75 -9.71 -25.77
N MET A 40 -3.86 -8.67 -24.94
CA MET A 40 -5.07 -8.29 -24.20
C MET A 40 -5.62 -6.96 -24.71
N SER A 41 -6.88 -6.68 -24.44
CA SER A 41 -7.44 -5.34 -24.64
C SER A 41 -7.00 -4.39 -23.51
N ASP A 42 -6.96 -3.09 -23.78
CA ASP A 42 -6.60 -2.07 -22.78
C ASP A 42 -7.45 -2.18 -21.51
N SER A 43 -8.75 -2.47 -21.63
CA SER A 43 -9.65 -2.66 -20.49
C SER A 43 -9.33 -3.90 -19.66
N GLU A 44 -8.83 -4.96 -20.27
CA GLU A 44 -8.40 -6.17 -19.56
C GLU A 44 -7.08 -5.93 -18.83
N VAL A 45 -6.14 -5.25 -19.47
CA VAL A 45 -4.87 -4.83 -18.84
C VAL A 45 -5.15 -3.93 -17.64
N GLU A 46 -6.02 -2.91 -17.78
CA GLU A 46 -6.38 -2.01 -16.69
C GLU A 46 -6.97 -2.75 -15.49
N LYS A 47 -7.94 -3.65 -15.72
CA LYS A 47 -8.54 -4.46 -14.65
C LYS A 47 -7.53 -5.39 -13.99
N TRP A 48 -6.62 -5.96 -14.77
CA TRP A 48 -5.55 -6.80 -14.25
C TRP A 48 -4.61 -6.02 -13.33
N GLU A 49 -4.13 -4.88 -13.82
CA GLU A 49 -3.26 -3.99 -13.04
C GLU A 49 -3.97 -3.40 -11.81
N GLU A 50 -5.26 -3.09 -11.90
CA GLU A 50 -6.07 -2.63 -10.78
C GLU A 50 -6.17 -3.70 -9.68
N LYS A 51 -6.34 -4.98 -10.06
CA LYS A 51 -6.36 -6.08 -9.10
C LYS A 51 -5.03 -6.22 -8.36
N ILE A 52 -3.90 -6.03 -9.04
CA ILE A 52 -2.58 -6.02 -8.41
C ILE A 52 -2.46 -4.82 -7.47
N LYS A 53 -2.76 -3.60 -7.95
CA LYS A 53 -2.67 -2.35 -7.18
C LYS A 53 -3.51 -2.39 -5.90
N SER A 54 -4.74 -2.88 -6.00
CA SER A 54 -5.65 -2.95 -4.85
C SER A 54 -5.17 -3.88 -3.73
N SER A 55 -4.26 -4.81 -4.02
CA SER A 55 -3.71 -5.74 -3.05
C SER A 55 -2.34 -5.36 -2.49
N LEU A 56 -1.71 -4.29 -3.00
CA LEU A 56 -0.32 -3.93 -2.66
C LEU A 56 -0.09 -3.67 -1.16
N LEU A 57 -1.08 -3.08 -0.49
CA LEU A 57 -1.01 -2.77 0.94
C LEU A 57 -1.63 -3.86 1.82
N ARG A 58 -2.01 -5.00 1.23
CA ARG A 58 -2.55 -6.11 1.98
C ARG A 58 -1.52 -6.67 2.94
N ARG A 59 -1.82 -6.59 4.26
CA ARG A 59 -0.93 -7.02 5.35
C ARG A 59 0.44 -6.34 5.33
N ASP A 60 0.47 -5.07 4.88
CA ASP A 60 1.68 -4.27 4.89
C ASP A 60 2.05 -3.84 6.33
N ASP A 61 3.28 -4.16 6.74
CA ASP A 61 3.76 -3.90 8.10
C ASP A 61 3.87 -2.40 8.43
N SER A 62 4.17 -1.57 7.43
CA SER A 62 4.26 -0.11 7.59
C SER A 62 2.89 0.48 7.83
N LEU A 63 1.90 0.03 7.07
CA LEU A 63 0.50 0.43 7.23
C LEU A 63 -0.05 -0.02 8.59
N GLU A 64 0.19 -1.27 8.99
CA GLU A 64 -0.20 -1.80 10.30
C GLU A 64 0.43 -0.99 11.44
N SER A 65 1.72 -0.67 11.33
CA SER A 65 2.44 0.12 12.32
C SER A 65 1.83 1.52 12.51
N VAL A 66 1.40 2.18 11.44
CA VAL A 66 0.73 3.50 11.52
C VAL A 66 -0.66 3.37 12.12
N MET A 67 -1.45 2.38 11.70
CA MET A 67 -2.78 2.11 12.27
C MET A 67 -2.70 1.85 13.77
N ASN A 68 -1.77 1.00 14.21
CA ASN A 68 -1.55 0.72 15.62
C ASN A 68 -1.12 1.95 16.42
N LEU A 69 -0.25 2.78 15.85
CA LEU A 69 0.18 4.03 16.47
C LEU A 69 -0.99 5.00 16.64
N MET A 70 -1.82 5.17 15.61
CA MET A 70 -2.99 6.06 15.65
C MET A 70 -4.03 5.56 16.67
N THR A 71 -4.38 4.29 16.63
CA THR A 71 -5.35 3.70 17.57
C THR A 71 -4.86 3.74 19.01
N ASN A 72 -3.56 3.49 19.23
CA ASN A 72 -2.95 3.62 20.55
C ASN A 72 -3.00 5.08 21.05
N ALA A 73 -2.63 6.06 20.22
CA ALA A 73 -2.67 7.48 20.61
C ALA A 73 -4.09 7.92 20.99
N MET A 74 -5.11 7.48 20.26
CA MET A 74 -6.52 7.80 20.54
C MET A 74 -7.08 7.10 21.79
N SER A 75 -6.50 5.98 22.20
CA SER A 75 -6.96 5.21 23.38
C SER A 75 -6.26 5.61 24.68
N GLN A 76 -5.16 6.41 24.61
CA GLN A 76 -4.45 6.83 25.80
C GLN A 76 -5.22 7.85 26.63
N PRO A 77 -5.09 7.80 27.98
CA PRO A 77 -5.67 8.81 28.84
C PRO A 77 -4.90 10.13 28.75
N VAL A 78 -5.64 11.23 28.88
CA VAL A 78 -5.09 12.55 29.12
C VAL A 78 -5.29 12.91 30.59
N THR A 79 -4.24 13.42 31.24
CA THR A 79 -4.33 13.83 32.66
C THR A 79 -4.53 15.35 32.74
N ILE A 80 -5.67 15.76 33.33
CA ILE A 80 -6.02 17.17 33.55
C ILE A 80 -6.29 17.32 35.06
N ASP A 81 -5.59 18.23 35.70
CA ASP A 81 -5.70 18.49 37.15
C ASP A 81 -5.58 17.23 38.02
N GLY A 82 -4.69 16.32 37.64
CA GLY A 82 -4.43 15.05 38.34
C GLY A 82 -5.45 13.95 38.09
N LYS A 83 -6.50 14.21 37.29
CA LYS A 83 -7.54 13.24 36.92
C LYS A 83 -7.33 12.74 35.49
N LYS A 84 -7.51 11.44 35.27
CA LYS A 84 -7.39 10.82 33.95
C LYS A 84 -8.75 10.83 33.22
N TYR A 85 -8.72 11.32 31.99
CA TYR A 85 -9.83 11.32 31.07
C TYR A 85 -9.51 10.49 29.83
N TYR A 86 -10.50 9.84 29.28
CA TYR A 86 -10.48 9.08 28.02
C TYR A 86 -11.54 9.65 27.07
N LEU A 87 -11.48 9.34 25.80
CA LEU A 87 -12.57 9.68 24.86
C LEU A 87 -13.94 9.18 25.38
N SER A 88 -13.97 7.98 25.97
CA SER A 88 -15.20 7.42 26.56
C SER A 88 -15.76 8.23 27.74
N SER A 89 -14.94 9.02 28.42
CA SER A 89 -15.39 9.96 29.48
C SER A 89 -16.33 11.02 28.93
N PHE A 90 -16.22 11.33 27.65
CA PHE A 90 -17.03 12.30 26.89
C PHE A 90 -18.08 11.62 25.99
N GLY A 91 -18.36 10.32 26.19
CA GLY A 91 -19.30 9.58 25.33
C GLY A 91 -18.80 9.34 23.91
N ILE A 92 -17.46 9.41 23.68
CA ILE A 92 -16.84 9.13 22.39
C ILE A 92 -16.20 7.74 22.47
N LYS A 93 -16.67 6.78 21.68
CA LYS A 93 -16.23 5.38 21.78
C LYS A 93 -16.37 4.65 20.43
N THR A 94 -15.67 3.55 20.28
CA THR A 94 -15.88 2.62 19.16
C THR A 94 -17.10 1.74 19.43
N LEU A 95 -17.71 1.17 18.40
CA LEU A 95 -18.82 0.21 18.53
C LEU A 95 -18.38 -1.16 19.06
N GLY A 96 -17.05 -1.37 19.12
CA GLY A 96 -16.47 -2.67 19.46
C GLY A 96 -16.48 -3.65 18.29
N PHE A 97 -15.63 -4.66 18.39
CA PHE A 97 -15.34 -5.58 17.29
C PHE A 97 -16.57 -6.30 16.72
N LEU A 98 -17.54 -6.66 17.59
CA LEU A 98 -18.71 -7.44 17.19
C LEU A 98 -19.84 -6.61 16.56
N ASN A 99 -19.89 -5.31 16.86
CA ASN A 99 -21.00 -4.44 16.43
C ASN A 99 -20.58 -3.48 15.32
N ALA A 100 -19.27 -3.26 15.13
CA ALA A 100 -18.78 -2.40 14.07
C ALA A 100 -18.92 -3.08 12.70
N PRO A 101 -19.27 -2.32 11.64
CA PRO A 101 -19.17 -2.81 10.27
C PRO A 101 -17.75 -3.26 9.93
N GLU A 102 -17.62 -4.05 8.89
CA GLU A 102 -16.32 -4.50 8.40
C GLU A 102 -15.39 -3.31 8.13
N ASN A 103 -14.13 -3.44 8.56
CA ASN A 103 -13.08 -2.40 8.45
C ASN A 103 -13.36 -1.09 9.20
N GLN A 104 -14.35 -1.04 10.10
CA GLN A 104 -14.70 0.14 10.90
C GLN A 104 -14.57 -0.06 12.42
N GLN A 105 -13.87 -1.12 12.84
CA GLN A 105 -13.73 -1.47 14.26
C GLN A 105 -13.01 -0.39 15.08
N ASN A 106 -12.19 0.45 14.43
CA ASN A 106 -11.43 1.53 15.03
C ASN A 106 -12.07 2.92 14.84
N ALA A 107 -13.23 2.99 14.22
CA ALA A 107 -13.98 4.23 14.06
C ALA A 107 -14.62 4.67 15.40
N TYR A 108 -14.54 5.96 15.70
CA TYR A 108 -15.16 6.55 16.89
C TYR A 108 -16.51 7.16 16.58
N HIS A 109 -17.46 6.94 17.48
CA HIS A 109 -18.83 7.41 17.45
C HIS A 109 -19.10 8.30 18.67
N ILE A 110 -19.94 9.30 18.51
CA ILE A 110 -20.37 10.18 19.60
C ILE A 110 -21.74 9.70 20.08
N ASP A 111 -21.84 9.39 21.38
CA ASP A 111 -23.13 9.05 21.99
C ASP A 111 -24.11 10.23 21.88
N GLY A 112 -25.35 9.96 21.43
CA GLY A 112 -26.39 10.97 21.25
C GLY A 112 -26.27 11.80 19.96
N ASP A 113 -25.35 11.47 19.05
CA ASP A 113 -25.27 12.13 17.73
C ASP A 113 -26.46 11.72 16.86
N GLU A 114 -27.34 12.68 16.54
CA GLU A 114 -28.54 12.44 15.73
C GLU A 114 -28.24 11.95 14.30
N ASP A 115 -27.05 12.28 13.77
CA ASP A 115 -26.61 11.87 12.45
C ASP A 115 -26.01 10.44 12.44
N ASP A 116 -25.79 9.84 13.62
CA ASP A 116 -25.22 8.50 13.77
C ASP A 116 -26.26 7.52 14.30
N THR A 117 -26.84 6.73 13.42
CA THR A 117 -27.91 5.76 13.76
C THR A 117 -27.47 4.72 14.78
N ALA A 118 -26.17 4.44 14.93
CA ALA A 118 -25.63 3.47 15.87
C ALA A 118 -25.64 4.00 17.32
N THR A 119 -25.58 5.31 17.52
CA THR A 119 -25.40 5.95 18.83
C THR A 119 -26.40 7.05 19.16
N SER A 120 -27.28 7.42 18.21
CA SER A 120 -28.27 8.50 18.38
C SER A 120 -29.24 8.31 19.57
N GLY A 121 -29.51 7.06 19.96
CA GLY A 121 -30.36 6.75 21.13
C GLY A 121 -29.64 6.81 22.49
N ASN A 122 -28.34 7.07 22.51
CA ASN A 122 -27.56 7.15 23.74
C ASN A 122 -27.61 8.57 24.35
N GLU A 123 -27.23 8.69 25.64
CA GLU A 123 -27.09 9.97 26.31
C GLU A 123 -25.93 10.79 25.71
N ASP A 124 -26.18 12.03 25.30
CA ASP A 124 -25.15 12.96 24.79
C ASP A 124 -24.29 13.49 25.95
N LYS A 125 -23.30 12.69 26.33
CA LYS A 125 -22.32 13.04 27.36
C LYS A 125 -21.37 14.15 26.92
N LEU A 126 -21.09 14.25 25.63
CA LEU A 126 -20.21 15.29 25.11
C LEU A 126 -20.85 16.67 25.31
N MET A 127 -22.11 16.84 24.96
CA MET A 127 -22.82 18.10 25.14
C MET A 127 -23.00 18.42 26.64
N ALA A 128 -23.29 17.42 27.45
CA ALA A 128 -23.39 17.58 28.91
C ALA A 128 -22.07 18.10 29.50
N MET A 129 -20.93 17.56 29.08
CA MET A 129 -19.60 18.01 29.52
C MET A 129 -19.24 19.41 28.97
N ILE A 130 -19.56 19.71 27.72
CA ILE A 130 -19.35 21.04 27.14
C ILE A 130 -20.12 22.12 27.93
N ASN A 131 -21.32 21.80 28.38
CA ASN A 131 -22.13 22.75 29.13
C ASN A 131 -21.69 22.91 30.60
N SER A 132 -21.14 21.86 31.22
CA SER A 132 -20.78 21.86 32.65
C SER A 132 -19.31 22.23 32.88
N ASP A 133 -18.40 21.79 32.04
CA ASP A 133 -16.94 21.96 32.17
C ASP A 133 -16.27 22.03 30.78
N PRO A 134 -16.47 23.11 30.02
CA PRO A 134 -15.91 23.28 28.69
C PRO A 134 -14.39 23.32 28.68
N ASP A 135 -13.75 23.82 29.73
CA ASP A 135 -12.30 23.95 29.80
C ASP A 135 -11.63 22.57 29.85
N THR A 136 -12.20 21.61 30.60
CA THR A 136 -11.74 20.24 30.58
C THR A 136 -11.90 19.59 29.21
N VAL A 137 -13.02 19.82 28.51
CA VAL A 137 -13.23 19.30 27.16
C VAL A 137 -12.19 19.85 26.18
N VAL A 138 -11.95 21.16 26.19
CA VAL A 138 -10.96 21.82 25.32
C VAL A 138 -9.55 21.31 25.63
N SER A 139 -9.15 21.26 26.90
CA SER A 139 -7.84 20.80 27.33
C SER A 139 -7.60 19.34 26.93
N PHE A 140 -8.61 18.48 27.09
CA PHE A 140 -8.55 17.10 26.66
C PHE A 140 -8.32 16.97 25.17
N MET A 141 -9.15 17.62 24.36
CA MET A 141 -9.05 17.52 22.89
C MET A 141 -7.75 18.10 22.36
N GLN A 142 -7.25 19.19 22.94
CA GLN A 142 -5.95 19.76 22.57
C GLN A 142 -4.80 18.78 22.85
N GLN A 143 -4.76 18.21 24.04
CA GLN A 143 -3.71 17.24 24.38
C GLN A 143 -3.81 15.97 23.56
N LEU A 144 -5.03 15.41 23.36
CA LEU A 144 -5.24 14.23 22.53
C LEU A 144 -4.76 14.44 21.10
N THR A 145 -5.16 15.54 20.47
CA THR A 145 -4.76 15.88 19.08
C THR A 145 -3.26 16.15 18.96
N THR A 146 -2.66 16.80 19.98
CA THR A 146 -1.20 17.01 20.03
C THR A 146 -0.47 15.67 20.15
N ASN A 147 -0.90 14.78 21.04
CA ASN A 147 -0.30 13.46 21.19
C ASN A 147 -0.39 12.64 19.90
N LEU A 148 -1.53 12.67 19.22
CA LEU A 148 -1.70 12.01 17.91
C LEU A 148 -0.78 12.61 16.84
N TYR A 149 -0.70 13.94 16.78
CA TYR A 149 0.18 14.65 15.84
C TYR A 149 1.66 14.30 16.08
N ASP A 150 2.10 14.34 17.33
CA ASP A 150 3.49 14.04 17.71
C ASP A 150 3.85 12.58 17.44
N ALA A 151 2.93 11.66 17.70
CA ALA A 151 3.10 10.25 17.40
C ALA A 151 3.29 10.00 15.90
N ILE A 152 2.39 10.54 15.06
CA ILE A 152 2.49 10.47 13.61
C ILE A 152 3.78 11.17 13.13
N GLY A 153 4.05 12.38 13.59
CA GLY A 153 5.25 13.14 13.24
C GLY A 153 6.54 12.38 13.58
N THR A 154 6.57 11.66 14.70
CA THR A 154 7.71 10.83 15.10
C THR A 154 7.89 9.63 14.15
N LYS A 155 6.79 8.98 13.75
CA LYS A 155 6.83 7.87 12.79
C LYS A 155 7.28 8.33 11.39
N MET A 156 6.94 9.55 11.01
CA MET A 156 7.26 10.13 9.70
C MET A 156 8.60 10.89 9.66
N LYS A 157 9.44 10.77 10.67
CA LYS A 157 10.80 11.32 10.64
C LYS A 157 11.66 10.61 9.62
N SER A 158 12.57 11.38 8.99
CA SER A 158 13.57 10.81 8.08
C SER A 158 14.46 9.80 8.80
N SER A 159 14.76 8.69 8.12
CA SER A 159 15.71 7.66 8.55
C SER A 159 16.74 7.39 7.46
N THR A 160 17.60 6.38 7.67
CA THR A 160 18.50 5.87 6.61
C THR A 160 17.72 5.20 5.48
N LEU A 161 16.53 4.66 5.76
CA LEU A 161 15.72 3.90 4.82
C LEU A 161 14.54 4.70 4.25
N SER A 162 14.10 5.76 4.96
CA SER A 162 12.94 6.56 4.56
C SER A 162 13.21 8.07 4.55
N SER A 163 12.53 8.76 3.66
CA SER A 163 12.48 10.23 3.59
C SER A 163 11.52 10.79 4.65
N ILE A 164 11.65 12.10 4.93
CA ILE A 164 10.71 12.80 5.81
C ILE A 164 9.28 12.74 5.23
N TYR A 165 8.29 12.62 6.11
CA TYR A 165 6.86 12.47 5.76
C TYR A 165 6.52 11.17 5.00
N LYS A 166 7.41 10.15 5.07
CA LYS A 166 7.15 8.80 4.54
C LYS A 166 7.07 7.81 5.69
N VAL A 167 6.14 6.87 5.59
CA VAL A 167 5.95 5.80 6.58
C VAL A 167 6.54 4.47 6.10
N TYR A 168 6.95 4.40 4.83
CA TYR A 168 7.58 3.25 4.18
C TYR A 168 9.04 3.58 3.77
N ASN A 169 9.80 2.56 3.48
CA ASN A 169 11.23 2.66 3.18
C ASN A 169 11.49 3.09 1.72
N ASP A 170 11.07 4.30 1.36
CA ASP A 170 11.17 4.82 -0.02
C ASP A 170 12.60 4.88 -0.58
N LYS A 171 13.59 5.15 0.26
CA LYS A 171 15.01 5.15 -0.18
C LYS A 171 15.52 3.74 -0.45
N GLU A 172 15.14 2.77 0.38
CA GLU A 172 15.46 1.36 0.18
C GLU A 172 14.80 0.84 -1.11
N MET A 173 13.51 1.10 -1.30
CA MET A 173 12.78 0.76 -2.54
C MET A 173 13.43 1.37 -3.79
N ALA A 174 13.87 2.64 -3.72
CA ALA A 174 14.55 3.29 -4.84
C ALA A 174 15.91 2.64 -5.15
N SER A 175 16.64 2.22 -4.12
CA SER A 175 17.90 1.47 -4.30
C SER A 175 17.66 0.12 -4.96
N GLU A 176 16.70 -0.66 -4.44
CA GLU A 176 16.33 -1.97 -5.00
C GLU A 176 15.85 -1.86 -6.45
N TYR A 177 15.02 -0.86 -6.77
CA TYR A 177 14.57 -0.60 -8.13
C TYR A 177 15.76 -0.34 -9.09
N SER A 178 16.75 0.43 -8.64
CA SER A 178 17.98 0.68 -9.40
C SER A 178 18.79 -0.60 -9.63
N ASP A 179 18.90 -1.45 -8.61
CA ASP A 179 19.63 -2.73 -8.67
C ASP A 179 18.93 -3.73 -9.61
N TYR A 180 17.60 -3.83 -9.53
CA TYR A 180 16.80 -4.62 -10.47
C TYR A 180 16.93 -4.12 -11.91
N THR A 181 16.86 -2.81 -12.14
CA THR A 181 17.05 -2.21 -13.46
C THR A 181 18.44 -2.54 -14.05
N THR A 182 19.47 -2.49 -13.22
CA THR A 182 20.84 -2.85 -13.62
C THR A 182 20.94 -4.34 -13.95
N THR A 183 20.29 -5.17 -13.16
CA THR A 183 20.25 -6.63 -13.38
C THR A 183 19.52 -6.99 -14.66
N ILE A 184 18.40 -6.37 -14.96
CA ILE A 184 17.63 -6.55 -16.20
C ILE A 184 18.53 -6.22 -17.41
N LYS A 185 19.14 -5.03 -17.43
CA LYS A 185 20.06 -4.62 -18.51
C LYS A 185 21.20 -5.61 -18.74
N LYS A 186 21.75 -6.19 -17.65
CA LYS A 186 22.79 -7.22 -17.76
C LYS A 186 22.27 -8.51 -18.40
N TRP A 187 21.05 -8.89 -18.12
CA TRP A 187 20.46 -10.09 -18.73
C TRP A 187 20.06 -9.85 -20.19
N GLU A 188 19.54 -8.69 -20.52
CA GLU A 188 19.27 -8.25 -21.89
C GLU A 188 20.54 -8.29 -22.74
N GLN A 189 21.67 -7.76 -22.24
CA GLN A 189 22.95 -7.83 -22.94
C GLN A 189 23.42 -9.27 -23.15
N LYS A 190 23.27 -10.14 -22.13
CA LYS A 190 23.62 -11.55 -22.28
C LYS A 190 22.77 -12.27 -23.32
N LEU A 191 21.47 -11.96 -23.37
CA LEU A 191 20.56 -12.50 -24.38
C LEU A 191 21.03 -12.09 -25.78
N GLN A 192 21.31 -10.80 -25.99
CA GLN A 192 21.83 -10.29 -27.26
C GLN A 192 23.14 -10.97 -27.67
N ASP A 193 24.09 -11.10 -26.74
CA ASP A 193 25.36 -11.79 -27.00
C ASP A 193 25.15 -13.25 -27.40
N GLN A 194 24.18 -13.92 -26.83
CA GLN A 194 23.84 -15.29 -27.13
C GLN A 194 23.13 -15.45 -28.48
N GLU A 195 22.23 -14.53 -28.81
CA GLU A 195 21.60 -14.44 -30.13
C GLU A 195 22.65 -14.25 -31.23
N ASP A 196 23.56 -13.29 -31.05
CA ASP A 196 24.66 -13.03 -31.99
C ASP A 196 25.57 -14.26 -32.18
N ALA A 197 25.82 -15.01 -31.09
CA ALA A 197 26.58 -16.24 -31.16
C ALA A 197 25.86 -17.33 -31.96
N TYR A 198 24.53 -17.45 -31.81
CA TYR A 198 23.73 -18.37 -32.61
C TYR A 198 23.70 -17.97 -34.08
N TYR A 199 23.47 -16.71 -34.42
CA TYR A 199 23.50 -16.20 -35.80
C TYR A 199 24.86 -16.49 -36.48
N LYS A 200 25.97 -16.29 -35.79
CA LYS A 200 27.33 -16.65 -36.31
C LYS A 200 27.44 -18.15 -36.58
N LYS A 201 26.93 -19.01 -35.69
CA LYS A 201 26.94 -20.48 -35.89
C LYS A 201 26.08 -20.89 -37.09
N PHE A 202 24.87 -20.31 -37.23
CA PHE A 202 24.00 -20.60 -38.39
C PHE A 202 24.65 -20.15 -39.71
N SER A 203 25.22 -18.96 -39.78
CA SER A 203 25.92 -18.46 -40.96
C SER A 203 27.11 -19.31 -41.36
N ALA A 204 27.87 -19.80 -40.35
CA ALA A 204 28.98 -20.73 -40.60
C ALA A 204 28.48 -22.09 -41.11
N MET A 205 27.36 -22.58 -40.59
CA MET A 205 26.74 -23.83 -41.05
C MET A 205 26.21 -23.71 -42.49
N GLU A 206 25.51 -22.60 -42.83
CA GLU A 206 25.06 -22.32 -44.19
C GLU A 206 26.21 -22.26 -45.19
N THR A 207 27.31 -21.61 -44.79
CA THR A 207 28.53 -21.54 -45.61
C THR A 207 29.13 -22.92 -45.85
N ALA A 208 29.17 -23.78 -44.82
CA ALA A 208 29.66 -25.14 -44.92
C ALA A 208 28.76 -26.01 -45.82
N LEU A 209 27.43 -25.89 -45.66
CA LEU A 209 26.46 -26.59 -46.53
C LEU A 209 26.59 -26.16 -48.00
N SER A 210 26.71 -24.87 -48.27
CA SER A 210 26.94 -24.37 -49.63
C SER A 210 28.19 -24.92 -50.26
N LYS A 211 29.29 -25.02 -49.50
CA LYS A 211 30.55 -25.66 -49.96
C LYS A 211 30.35 -27.12 -50.27
N LEU A 212 29.68 -27.87 -49.40
CA LEU A 212 29.38 -29.29 -49.63
C LEU A 212 28.52 -29.48 -50.87
N GLN A 213 27.51 -28.68 -51.09
CA GLN A 213 26.65 -28.71 -52.24
C GLN A 213 27.43 -28.45 -53.55
N SER A 214 28.33 -27.45 -53.53
CA SER A 214 29.21 -27.17 -54.65
C SER A 214 30.16 -28.33 -54.96
N GLN A 215 30.72 -28.97 -53.93
CA GLN A 215 31.58 -30.15 -54.08
C GLN A 215 30.82 -31.35 -54.65
N THR A 216 29.59 -31.58 -54.15
CA THR A 216 28.72 -32.67 -54.65
C THR A 216 28.35 -32.42 -56.12
N SER A 217 28.01 -31.19 -56.51
CA SER A 217 27.73 -30.83 -57.89
C SER A 217 28.94 -31.01 -58.81
N SER A 218 30.14 -30.68 -58.32
CA SER A 218 31.40 -30.92 -59.06
C SER A 218 31.70 -32.38 -59.25
N LEU A 219 31.47 -33.20 -58.24
CA LEU A 219 31.59 -34.67 -58.31
C LEU A 219 30.56 -35.29 -59.28
N SER A 220 29.32 -34.87 -59.25
CA SER A 220 28.29 -35.30 -60.18
C SER A 220 28.66 -34.99 -61.63
N ASN A 221 29.23 -33.80 -61.88
CA ASN A 221 29.70 -33.41 -63.22
C ASN A 221 30.94 -34.24 -63.67
N LEU A 222 31.75 -34.78 -62.75
CA LEU A 222 32.89 -35.62 -63.07
C LEU A 222 32.52 -37.07 -63.37
N PHE A 223 31.44 -37.57 -62.79
CA PHE A 223 30.99 -38.96 -62.95
C PHE A 223 29.78 -39.12 -63.86
N GLY A 224 29.17 -38.04 -64.29
CA GLY A 224 27.93 -38.06 -65.10
C GLY A 224 28.12 -37.56 -66.54
N GLY A 225 29.37 -37.57 -67.06
CA GLY A 225 29.69 -37.33 -68.47
C GLY A 225 29.86 -38.59 -69.25
#